data_26fe9235673741e47406237f5c9bfa43
#
_entry.id   26fe9235673741e47406237f5c9bfa43
#
_cell.length_a   1.000
_cell.length_b   1.000
_cell.length_c   1.000
_cell.angle_alpha   90.00
_cell.angle_beta   90.00
_cell.angle_gamma   90.00
#
_symmetry.space_group_name_H-M   'P 1'
#
loop_
_entity.id
_entity.type
_entity.pdbx_description
1 polymer ?
#
loop_
_entity_poly.entity_id
_entity_poly.type
_entity_poly.pdbx_seq_one_letter_code
_entity_poly.pdbx_strand_id
1 'polypeptide(L)'
;MIASTRFSVLDRSRTREGHDASRALRDTVDLAREAEALGFHRFWVAEHHGVPGVAGSAPTVLAAAVAAATSTIRVGTGGVMLPNHRPLVVAEQFGVLASLFPGRIDMGLGRSVGFTDGVRRALGHGKEDAEDFPGRLAELLGWIDGTQQVHPGVRARPAEGLRIPAYVLAIGEGASVAAAAGLPLVIGDLRGREKVLRAIEVYRRDFRPSARAERPEVIVAGTVAVAGTEEAARRLLVPEAWAMAQARTRGDFPPLAPAERVEALAMTAKERGLYEQGLTGHVHGTEDQVAGQLERAIRETGADEVLVTTSTYDREGLVDSLRRLSRIVRPPERDRDDGPVRSLDVRQPPDHTTRDRRGREA
;
A
#
# COMPACT_ATOMS: atom_id res chain seq x y z
N MET A 1 15.19 -3.22 -14.83
CA MET A 1 14.83 -3.60 -13.44
C MET A 1 13.61 -2.83 -12.96
N ILE A 2 13.57 -1.50 -12.97
CA ILE A 2 12.38 -0.70 -12.63
C ILE A 2 11.16 -1.14 -13.46
N ALA A 3 11.28 -1.29 -14.77
CA ALA A 3 10.17 -1.66 -15.66
C ALA A 3 9.51 -3.02 -15.38
N SER A 4 10.19 -3.91 -14.66
CA SER A 4 9.66 -5.22 -14.24
C SER A 4 9.17 -5.25 -12.79
N THR A 5 9.36 -4.17 -12.04
CA THR A 5 8.95 -4.04 -10.63
C THR A 5 7.61 -3.32 -10.55
N ARG A 6 6.70 -3.83 -9.72
CA ARG A 6 5.42 -3.16 -9.46
C ARG A 6 5.60 -1.96 -8.54
N PHE A 7 4.80 -0.92 -8.75
CA PHE A 7 4.77 0.27 -7.90
C PHE A 7 3.36 0.51 -7.39
N SER A 8 3.24 0.76 -6.10
CA SER A 8 1.99 0.91 -5.37
C SER A 8 2.05 2.08 -4.41
N VAL A 9 0.89 2.53 -3.93
CA VAL A 9 0.77 3.66 -2.99
C VAL A 9 0.13 3.17 -1.70
N LEU A 10 0.67 3.60 -0.57
CA LEU A 10 0.05 3.49 0.75
C LEU A 10 -0.20 4.88 1.29
N ASP A 11 -1.45 5.23 1.53
CA ASP A 11 -1.82 6.48 2.18
C ASP A 11 -2.24 6.25 3.64
N ARG A 12 -1.76 7.12 4.51
CA ARG A 12 -2.04 7.08 5.95
C ARG A 12 -3.13 8.04 6.38
N SER A 13 -3.80 8.72 5.43
CA SER A 13 -4.81 9.75 5.69
C SER A 13 -4.31 10.83 6.67
N ARG A 14 -3.11 11.38 6.37
CA ARG A 14 -2.48 12.40 7.21
C ARG A 14 -3.30 13.67 7.24
N THR A 15 -3.63 14.12 8.45
CA THR A 15 -4.26 15.41 8.66
C THR A 15 -3.25 16.55 8.42
N ARG A 16 -3.75 17.73 8.10
CA ARG A 16 -2.97 18.93 7.84
C ARG A 16 -3.43 20.05 8.73
N GLU A 17 -2.51 20.85 9.26
CA GLU A 17 -2.85 22.04 10.05
C GLU A 17 -3.79 22.96 9.26
N GLY A 18 -4.78 23.51 9.94
CA GLY A 18 -5.79 24.37 9.33
C GLY A 18 -6.89 23.65 8.54
N HIS A 19 -6.90 22.32 8.52
CA HIS A 19 -7.93 21.53 7.83
C HIS A 19 -8.60 20.53 8.78
N ASP A 20 -9.87 20.25 8.52
CA ASP A 20 -10.61 19.21 9.25
C ASP A 20 -10.05 17.81 8.94
N ALA A 21 -10.10 16.92 9.93
CA ALA A 21 -9.71 15.52 9.76
C ALA A 21 -10.52 14.80 8.67
N SER A 22 -11.81 15.16 8.49
CA SER A 22 -12.67 14.64 7.43
C SER A 22 -12.12 14.97 6.03
N ARG A 23 -11.38 16.08 5.88
CA ARG A 23 -10.71 16.45 4.64
C ARG A 23 -9.63 15.42 4.26
N ALA A 24 -8.85 14.95 5.24
CA ALA A 24 -7.82 13.94 4.99
C ALA A 24 -8.40 12.63 4.44
N LEU A 25 -9.59 12.22 4.89
CA LEU A 25 -10.26 11.03 4.36
C LEU A 25 -10.74 11.23 2.90
N ARG A 26 -11.28 12.40 2.58
CA ARG A 26 -11.65 12.72 1.18
C ARG A 26 -10.41 12.80 0.29
N ASP A 27 -9.35 13.45 0.78
CA ASP A 27 -8.06 13.54 0.07
C ASP A 27 -7.47 12.14 -0.22
N THR A 28 -7.65 11.16 0.69
CA THR A 28 -7.25 9.76 0.48
C THR A 28 -8.01 9.13 -0.69
N VAL A 29 -9.33 9.30 -0.75
CA VAL A 29 -10.15 8.76 -1.86
C VAL A 29 -9.76 9.40 -3.18
N ASP A 30 -9.54 10.72 -3.20
CA ASP A 30 -9.12 11.43 -4.40
C ASP A 30 -7.69 11.03 -4.83
N LEU A 31 -6.77 10.77 -3.88
CA LEU A 31 -5.44 10.25 -4.19
C LEU A 31 -5.48 8.86 -4.82
N ALA A 32 -6.42 8.03 -4.40
CA ALA A 32 -6.61 6.71 -4.99
C ALA A 32 -7.04 6.78 -6.46
N ARG A 33 -7.93 7.73 -6.82
CA ARG A 33 -8.30 7.99 -8.21
C ARG A 33 -7.11 8.45 -9.05
N GLU A 34 -6.29 9.35 -8.50
CA GLU A 34 -5.06 9.80 -9.16
C GLU A 34 -4.08 8.63 -9.35
N ALA A 35 -3.87 7.81 -8.31
CA ALA A 35 -3.00 6.65 -8.39
C ALA A 35 -3.47 5.63 -9.43
N GLU A 36 -4.79 5.41 -9.55
CA GLU A 36 -5.39 4.58 -10.60
C GLU A 36 -5.13 5.16 -11.99
N ALA A 37 -5.41 6.44 -12.20
CA ALA A 37 -5.18 7.13 -13.47
C ALA A 37 -3.71 7.12 -13.90
N LEU A 38 -2.79 7.20 -12.94
CA LEU A 38 -1.35 7.10 -13.15
C LEU A 38 -0.87 5.64 -13.32
N GLY A 39 -1.75 4.66 -13.16
CA GLY A 39 -1.49 3.25 -13.40
C GLY A 39 -0.67 2.57 -12.31
N PHE A 40 -0.69 3.03 -11.08
CA PHE A 40 -0.12 2.28 -9.96
C PHE A 40 -0.83 0.94 -9.78
N HIS A 41 -0.09 -0.06 -9.30
CA HIS A 41 -0.59 -1.44 -9.21
C HIS A 41 -1.65 -1.59 -8.12
N ARG A 42 -1.45 -0.97 -6.94
CA ARG A 42 -2.40 -0.98 -5.83
C ARG A 42 -2.40 0.31 -5.02
N PHE A 43 -3.49 0.52 -4.30
CA PHE A 43 -3.63 1.60 -3.33
C PHE A 43 -4.09 1.03 -1.99
N TRP A 44 -3.29 1.20 -0.96
CA TRP A 44 -3.59 0.73 0.38
C TRP A 44 -3.80 1.88 1.35
N VAL A 45 -4.62 1.63 2.38
CA VAL A 45 -4.87 2.56 3.48
C VAL A 45 -4.40 1.96 4.80
N ALA A 46 -3.88 2.80 5.69
CA ALA A 46 -3.32 2.37 6.97
C ALA A 46 -4.32 2.54 8.12
N GLU A 47 -4.02 1.89 9.26
CA GLU A 47 -4.76 2.01 10.51
C GLU A 47 -3.95 2.75 11.56
N HIS A 48 -4.55 3.79 12.17
CA HIS A 48 -3.99 4.50 13.32
C HIS A 48 -5.13 4.99 14.22
N HIS A 49 -4.94 4.90 15.51
CA HIS A 49 -5.97 5.26 16.49
C HIS A 49 -5.52 6.39 17.43
N GLY A 50 -6.45 7.31 17.73
CA GLY A 50 -6.32 8.28 18.81
C GLY A 50 -5.16 9.26 18.66
N VAL A 51 -4.70 9.54 17.44
CA VAL A 51 -3.62 10.50 17.17
C VAL A 51 -4.13 11.65 16.27
N PRO A 52 -3.83 12.91 16.60
CA PRO A 52 -4.37 14.07 15.87
C PRO A 52 -3.92 14.12 14.41
N GLY A 53 -2.74 13.57 14.12
CA GLY A 53 -2.09 13.64 12.82
C GLY A 53 -2.58 12.65 11.78
N VAL A 54 -3.52 11.76 12.11
CA VAL A 54 -4.05 10.73 11.20
C VAL A 54 -5.55 10.58 11.38
N ALA A 55 -6.30 10.59 10.28
CA ALA A 55 -7.75 10.36 10.27
C ALA A 55 -8.15 8.91 9.98
N GLY A 56 -7.24 8.10 9.43
CA GLY A 56 -7.49 6.71 9.03
C GLY A 56 -7.48 5.74 10.21
N SER A 57 -8.62 5.58 10.90
CA SER A 57 -8.76 4.69 12.05
C SER A 57 -9.53 3.38 11.75
N ALA A 58 -10.24 3.31 10.62
CA ALA A 58 -11.04 2.16 10.22
C ALA A 58 -10.65 1.75 8.77
N PRO A 59 -9.55 1.00 8.60
CA PRO A 59 -8.97 0.76 7.29
C PRO A 59 -9.89 -0.02 6.34
N THR A 60 -10.69 -0.97 6.83
CA THR A 60 -11.63 -1.72 6.01
C THR A 60 -12.80 -0.85 5.50
N VAL A 61 -13.27 0.09 6.33
CA VAL A 61 -14.30 1.08 5.93
C VAL A 61 -13.75 2.03 4.88
N LEU A 62 -12.53 2.54 5.09
CA LEU A 62 -11.90 3.45 4.13
C LEU A 62 -11.54 2.72 2.83
N ALA A 63 -11.09 1.47 2.89
CA ALA A 63 -10.85 0.64 1.71
C ALA A 63 -12.13 0.41 0.89
N ALA A 64 -13.30 0.26 1.54
CA ALA A 64 -14.59 0.18 0.84
C ALA A 64 -14.88 1.47 0.06
N ALA A 65 -14.67 2.65 0.68
CA ALA A 65 -14.86 3.93 0.03
C ALA A 65 -13.91 4.14 -1.17
N VAL A 66 -12.63 3.75 -1.00
CA VAL A 66 -11.63 3.78 -2.08
C VAL A 66 -12.00 2.84 -3.21
N ALA A 67 -12.39 1.60 -2.90
CA ALA A 67 -12.76 0.60 -3.90
C ALA A 67 -14.02 1.00 -4.69
N ALA A 68 -14.99 1.65 -4.04
CA ALA A 68 -16.18 2.18 -4.68
C ALA A 68 -15.89 3.41 -5.56
N ALA A 69 -14.82 4.15 -5.28
CA ALA A 69 -14.42 5.35 -6.01
C ALA A 69 -13.44 5.08 -7.17
N THR A 70 -12.98 3.84 -7.32
CA THR A 70 -12.01 3.38 -8.32
C THR A 70 -12.55 2.15 -9.05
N SER A 71 -11.97 1.79 -10.20
CA SER A 71 -12.51 0.74 -11.08
C SER A 71 -11.59 -0.47 -11.25
N THR A 72 -10.28 -0.26 -11.34
CA THR A 72 -9.30 -1.29 -11.75
C THR A 72 -8.17 -1.50 -10.76
N ILE A 73 -7.74 -0.43 -10.07
CA ILE A 73 -6.65 -0.51 -9.10
C ILE A 73 -6.99 -1.48 -7.96
N ARG A 74 -6.02 -2.28 -7.53
CA ARG A 74 -6.19 -3.12 -6.35
C ARG A 74 -6.25 -2.24 -5.09
N VAL A 75 -7.14 -2.56 -4.18
CA VAL A 75 -7.36 -1.78 -2.96
C VAL A 75 -7.18 -2.69 -1.75
N GLY A 76 -6.57 -2.16 -0.70
CA GLY A 76 -6.37 -2.94 0.50
C GLY A 76 -5.95 -2.12 1.70
N THR A 77 -5.41 -2.83 2.67
CA THR A 77 -4.93 -2.23 3.92
C THR A 77 -3.42 -2.40 4.05
N GLY A 78 -2.78 -1.40 4.63
CA GLY A 78 -1.34 -1.47 4.85
C GLY A 78 -0.93 -0.98 6.24
N GLY A 79 -1.43 -1.68 7.28
CA GLY A 79 -2.30 -2.84 7.39
C GLY A 79 -3.35 -2.68 8.49
N VAL A 80 -4.22 -3.66 8.58
CA VAL A 80 -5.02 -3.84 9.80
C VAL A 80 -4.08 -4.21 10.94
N MET A 81 -4.17 -3.49 12.05
CA MET A 81 -3.44 -3.79 13.28
C MET A 81 -4.13 -4.96 13.99
N LEU A 82 -3.90 -6.18 13.50
CA LEU A 82 -4.67 -7.38 13.86
C LEU A 82 -4.80 -7.63 15.37
N PRO A 83 -3.81 -7.32 16.23
CA PRO A 83 -3.98 -7.47 17.67
C PRO A 83 -5.12 -6.63 18.29
N ASN A 84 -5.54 -5.54 17.63
CA ASN A 84 -6.65 -4.72 18.11
C ASN A 84 -8.03 -5.27 17.70
N HIS A 85 -8.10 -6.36 16.97
CA HIS A 85 -9.34 -6.87 16.36
C HIS A 85 -9.60 -8.33 16.69
N ARG A 86 -10.86 -8.74 16.57
CA ARG A 86 -11.23 -10.15 16.57
C ARG A 86 -11.02 -10.73 15.17
N PRO A 87 -10.24 -11.84 15.01
CA PRO A 87 -9.95 -12.42 13.71
C PRO A 87 -11.18 -12.76 12.87
N LEU A 88 -12.26 -13.29 13.49
CA LEU A 88 -13.54 -13.54 12.81
C LEU A 88 -14.10 -12.26 12.16
N VAL A 89 -14.15 -11.16 12.91
CA VAL A 89 -14.71 -9.89 12.42
C VAL A 89 -13.88 -9.35 11.25
N VAL A 90 -12.55 -9.44 11.33
CA VAL A 90 -11.66 -9.05 10.23
C VAL A 90 -11.90 -9.93 9.00
N ALA A 91 -12.03 -11.25 9.18
CA ALA A 91 -12.36 -12.17 8.08
C ALA A 91 -13.67 -11.76 7.39
N GLU A 92 -14.72 -11.51 8.17
CA GLU A 92 -16.03 -11.10 7.63
C GLU A 92 -15.96 -9.77 6.89
N GLN A 93 -15.24 -8.76 7.42
CA GLN A 93 -15.05 -7.46 6.75
C GLN A 93 -14.36 -7.62 5.39
N PHE A 94 -13.29 -8.41 5.32
CA PHE A 94 -12.62 -8.69 4.04
C PHE A 94 -13.47 -9.57 3.12
N GLY A 95 -14.29 -10.45 3.68
CA GLY A 95 -15.28 -11.21 2.93
C GLY A 95 -16.29 -10.32 2.23
N VAL A 96 -16.84 -9.33 2.95
CA VAL A 96 -17.73 -8.31 2.39
C VAL A 96 -17.02 -7.50 1.28
N LEU A 97 -15.83 -6.99 1.56
CA LEU A 97 -15.04 -6.23 0.58
C LEU A 97 -14.77 -7.05 -0.69
N ALA A 98 -14.29 -8.28 -0.55
CA ALA A 98 -13.94 -9.13 -1.70
C ALA A 98 -15.20 -9.57 -2.49
N SER A 99 -16.35 -9.69 -1.85
CA SER A 99 -17.63 -9.97 -2.51
C SER A 99 -18.16 -8.78 -3.30
N LEU A 100 -18.00 -7.55 -2.77
CA LEU A 100 -18.42 -6.32 -3.44
C LEU A 100 -17.46 -5.91 -4.57
N PHE A 101 -16.16 -6.20 -4.42
CA PHE A 101 -15.09 -5.80 -5.34
C PHE A 101 -14.21 -7.00 -5.73
N PRO A 102 -14.77 -7.99 -6.46
CA PRO A 102 -14.09 -9.24 -6.75
C PRO A 102 -12.75 -9.03 -7.48
N GLY A 103 -11.73 -9.75 -7.03
CA GLY A 103 -10.38 -9.71 -7.62
C GLY A 103 -9.53 -8.48 -7.28
N ARG A 104 -10.09 -7.46 -6.60
CA ARG A 104 -9.41 -6.19 -6.33
C ARG A 104 -8.92 -6.00 -4.90
N ILE A 105 -9.31 -6.84 -3.95
CA ILE A 105 -9.06 -6.61 -2.53
C ILE A 105 -7.80 -7.33 -2.05
N ASP A 106 -6.98 -6.60 -1.28
CA ASP A 106 -5.77 -7.07 -0.61
C ASP A 106 -5.91 -6.92 0.92
N MET A 107 -5.54 -7.94 1.65
CA MET A 107 -5.57 -7.95 3.12
C MET A 107 -4.15 -7.80 3.67
N GLY A 108 -3.72 -6.59 3.95
CA GLY A 108 -2.45 -6.34 4.64
C GLY A 108 -2.65 -6.30 6.15
N LEU A 109 -1.81 -7.02 6.89
CA LEU A 109 -1.93 -7.27 8.32
C LEU A 109 -0.65 -6.89 9.05
N GLY A 110 -0.77 -6.18 10.16
CA GLY A 110 0.34 -5.73 10.99
C GLY A 110 0.21 -6.20 12.44
N ARG A 111 1.36 -6.33 13.14
CA ARG A 111 1.42 -6.74 14.54
C ARG A 111 1.33 -5.58 15.53
N SER A 112 1.33 -4.34 15.06
CA SER A 112 1.33 -3.17 15.93
C SER A 112 0.05 -3.07 16.75
N VAL A 113 0.17 -2.48 17.93
CA VAL A 113 -0.92 -2.07 18.81
C VAL A 113 -0.99 -0.55 18.87
N GLY A 114 -1.97 0.03 19.56
CA GLY A 114 -2.13 1.49 19.64
C GLY A 114 -0.87 2.25 20.05
N PHE A 115 -0.69 3.46 19.54
CA PHE A 115 0.53 4.26 19.66
C PHE A 115 0.85 4.66 21.12
N THR A 116 -0.15 5.03 21.92
CA THR A 116 0.01 5.40 23.33
C THR A 116 -0.65 4.40 24.26
N ASP A 117 -0.23 4.36 25.55
CA ASP A 117 -0.87 3.52 26.55
C ASP A 117 -2.35 3.85 26.73
N GLY A 118 -2.73 5.13 26.62
CA GLY A 118 -4.13 5.56 26.67
C GLY A 118 -4.96 4.97 25.52
N VAL A 119 -4.43 5.02 24.31
CA VAL A 119 -5.09 4.43 23.13
C VAL A 119 -5.22 2.92 23.27
N ARG A 120 -4.15 2.21 23.70
CA ARG A 120 -4.21 0.77 23.91
C ARG A 120 -5.27 0.37 24.93
N ARG A 121 -5.31 1.04 26.10
CA ARG A 121 -6.37 0.80 27.10
C ARG A 121 -7.76 1.05 26.56
N ALA A 122 -7.94 2.10 25.75
CA ALA A 122 -9.24 2.40 25.13
C ALA A 122 -9.67 1.33 24.12
N LEU A 123 -8.70 0.68 23.47
CA LEU A 123 -8.92 -0.47 22.59
C LEU A 123 -9.04 -1.80 23.34
N GLY A 124 -8.81 -1.81 24.66
CA GLY A 124 -8.85 -3.03 25.48
C GLY A 124 -7.62 -3.91 25.37
N HIS A 125 -6.46 -3.35 24.98
CA HIS A 125 -5.23 -4.07 24.68
C HIS A 125 -4.01 -3.50 25.43
N GLY A 126 -3.00 -4.38 25.64
CA GLY A 126 -1.67 -4.04 26.12
C GLY A 126 -0.62 -4.11 24.99
N LYS A 127 0.65 -3.87 25.35
CA LYS A 127 1.77 -4.06 24.40
C LYS A 127 2.02 -5.53 24.09
N GLU A 128 1.77 -6.38 25.06
CA GLU A 128 1.93 -7.85 25.03
C GLU A 128 1.03 -8.49 23.97
N ASP A 129 -0.11 -7.89 23.65
CA ASP A 129 -1.01 -8.41 22.62
C ASP A 129 -0.37 -8.46 21.21
N ALA A 130 0.69 -7.67 21.00
CA ALA A 130 1.47 -7.73 19.76
C ALA A 130 2.21 -9.08 19.60
N GLU A 131 2.46 -9.82 20.68
CA GLU A 131 3.16 -11.11 20.67
C GLU A 131 2.25 -12.23 20.18
N ASP A 132 0.92 -12.10 20.35
CA ASP A 132 -0.08 -13.05 19.88
C ASP A 132 -0.41 -12.92 18.38
N PHE A 133 0.28 -12.03 17.68
CA PHE A 133 0.03 -11.81 16.25
C PHE A 133 0.09 -13.11 15.41
N PRO A 134 1.05 -14.04 15.60
CA PRO A 134 1.08 -15.29 14.85
C PRO A 134 -0.17 -16.16 15.05
N GLY A 135 -0.66 -16.26 16.30
CA GLY A 135 -1.86 -17.00 16.64
C GLY A 135 -3.11 -16.39 16.00
N ARG A 136 -3.27 -15.06 16.11
CA ARG A 136 -4.39 -14.33 15.49
C ARG A 136 -4.35 -14.40 13.97
N LEU A 137 -3.16 -14.37 13.37
CA LEU A 137 -2.98 -14.54 11.93
C LEU A 137 -3.44 -15.93 11.48
N ALA A 138 -3.01 -16.98 12.19
CA ALA A 138 -3.41 -18.35 11.89
C ALA A 138 -4.94 -18.54 12.04
N GLU A 139 -5.53 -17.98 13.10
CA GLU A 139 -6.97 -17.99 13.30
C GLU A 139 -7.72 -17.28 12.16
N LEU A 140 -7.27 -16.07 11.78
CA LEU A 140 -7.86 -15.29 10.67
C LEU A 140 -7.83 -16.07 9.35
N LEU A 141 -6.69 -16.65 9.01
CA LEU A 141 -6.54 -17.46 7.81
C LEU A 141 -7.42 -18.71 7.88
N GLY A 142 -7.50 -19.36 9.06
CA GLY A 142 -8.37 -20.50 9.30
C GLY A 142 -9.85 -20.19 9.10
N TRP A 143 -10.32 -18.99 9.48
CA TRP A 143 -11.67 -18.51 9.20
C TRP A 143 -11.96 -18.40 7.71
N ILE A 144 -11.02 -17.82 6.94
CA ILE A 144 -11.17 -17.64 5.49
C ILE A 144 -11.09 -18.98 4.76
N ASP A 145 -10.18 -19.87 5.18
CA ASP A 145 -9.98 -21.18 4.55
C ASP A 145 -11.02 -22.23 4.98
N GLY A 146 -11.86 -21.91 5.99
CA GLY A 146 -12.81 -22.85 6.55
C GLY A 146 -12.17 -23.97 7.38
N THR A 147 -10.92 -23.81 7.80
CA THR A 147 -10.12 -24.82 8.50
C THR A 147 -10.04 -24.62 10.02
N GLN A 148 -10.60 -23.53 10.56
CA GLN A 148 -10.61 -23.27 11.99
C GLN A 148 -11.36 -24.37 12.76
N GLN A 149 -10.85 -24.74 13.96
CA GLN A 149 -11.41 -25.79 14.82
C GLN A 149 -11.81 -25.28 16.23
N VAL A 150 -11.46 -24.02 16.55
CA VAL A 150 -11.66 -23.44 17.88
C VAL A 150 -13.14 -23.22 18.20
N HIS A 151 -13.93 -22.89 17.16
CA HIS A 151 -15.35 -22.62 17.32
C HIS A 151 -16.18 -23.49 16.36
N PRO A 152 -16.47 -24.77 16.76
CA PRO A 152 -17.23 -25.70 15.93
C PRO A 152 -18.60 -25.14 15.53
N GLY A 153 -18.95 -25.24 14.23
CA GLY A 153 -20.22 -24.78 13.71
C GLY A 153 -20.28 -23.28 13.38
N VAL A 154 -19.30 -22.46 13.79
CA VAL A 154 -19.22 -21.04 13.42
C VAL A 154 -18.47 -20.90 12.09
N ARG A 155 -18.97 -20.03 11.20
CA ARG A 155 -18.40 -19.78 9.87
C ARG A 155 -18.26 -18.29 9.63
N ALA A 156 -17.13 -17.87 9.03
CA ALA A 156 -16.91 -16.50 8.62
C ALA A 156 -17.61 -16.23 7.28
N ARG A 157 -18.82 -15.69 7.30
CA ARG A 157 -19.58 -15.41 6.08
C ARG A 157 -19.56 -13.93 5.76
N PRO A 158 -19.32 -13.52 4.48
CA PRO A 158 -19.14 -14.36 3.28
C PRO A 158 -17.69 -14.80 2.99
N ALA A 159 -16.75 -14.65 3.92
CA ALA A 159 -15.31 -14.81 3.68
C ALA A 159 -14.86 -16.24 3.37
N GLU A 160 -15.55 -17.23 3.99
CA GLU A 160 -15.14 -18.64 3.89
C GLU A 160 -15.08 -19.12 2.44
N GLY A 161 -13.94 -19.64 2.04
CA GLY A 161 -13.66 -20.14 0.69
C GLY A 161 -13.28 -19.07 -0.33
N LEU A 162 -13.29 -17.76 0.04
CA LEU A 162 -12.84 -16.72 -0.86
C LEU A 162 -11.30 -16.68 -0.94
N ARG A 163 -10.79 -16.41 -2.15
CA ARG A 163 -9.36 -16.18 -2.37
C ARG A 163 -9.02 -14.70 -2.16
N ILE A 164 -8.65 -14.34 -0.94
CA ILE A 164 -8.27 -12.98 -0.57
C ILE A 164 -6.74 -12.98 -0.38
N PRO A 165 -5.97 -12.27 -1.24
CA PRO A 165 -4.53 -12.12 -1.04
C PRO A 165 -4.22 -11.48 0.30
N ALA A 166 -3.35 -12.13 1.10
CA ALA A 166 -2.94 -11.69 2.41
C ALA A 166 -1.45 -11.34 2.43
N TYR A 167 -1.08 -10.30 3.17
CA TYR A 167 0.27 -9.74 3.26
C TYR A 167 0.61 -9.47 4.72
N VAL A 168 1.85 -9.75 5.13
CA VAL A 168 2.33 -9.43 6.48
C VAL A 168 3.21 -8.18 6.42
N LEU A 169 2.79 -7.13 7.12
CA LEU A 169 3.58 -5.93 7.31
C LEU A 169 4.48 -6.09 8.52
N ALA A 170 5.78 -6.02 8.31
CA ALA A 170 6.74 -6.31 9.36
C ALA A 170 7.94 -5.35 9.34
N ILE A 171 8.51 -5.17 10.52
CA ILE A 171 9.84 -4.60 10.74
C ILE A 171 10.62 -5.63 11.55
N GLY A 172 11.71 -6.19 11.01
CA GLY A 172 12.54 -7.15 11.72
C GLY A 172 11.89 -8.53 11.93
N GLU A 173 11.63 -8.93 13.19
CA GLU A 173 11.16 -10.28 13.57
C GLU A 173 9.86 -10.73 12.91
N GLY A 174 8.98 -9.81 12.52
CA GLY A 174 7.76 -10.16 11.79
C GLY A 174 8.02 -10.79 10.42
N ALA A 175 9.23 -10.71 9.88
CA ALA A 175 9.63 -11.40 8.66
C ALA A 175 9.55 -12.92 8.81
N SER A 176 9.94 -13.46 9.98
CA SER A 176 9.83 -14.90 10.28
C SER A 176 8.39 -15.37 10.34
N VAL A 177 7.46 -14.51 10.82
CA VAL A 177 6.02 -14.83 10.83
C VAL A 177 5.47 -14.92 9.41
N ALA A 178 5.84 -13.98 8.53
CA ALA A 178 5.45 -14.02 7.13
C ALA A 178 5.98 -15.30 6.44
N ALA A 179 7.24 -15.65 6.68
CA ALA A 179 7.88 -16.84 6.14
C ALA A 179 7.17 -18.13 6.59
N ALA A 180 6.90 -18.26 7.89
CA ALA A 180 6.24 -19.43 8.47
C ALA A 180 4.79 -19.58 7.99
N ALA A 181 4.08 -18.46 7.77
CA ALA A 181 2.72 -18.43 7.25
C ALA A 181 2.64 -18.60 5.72
N GLY A 182 3.76 -18.60 5.01
CA GLY A 182 3.81 -18.67 3.54
C GLY A 182 3.10 -17.49 2.89
N LEU A 183 3.31 -16.25 3.41
CA LEU A 183 2.70 -15.03 2.93
C LEU A 183 3.75 -14.05 2.40
N PRO A 184 3.39 -13.19 1.42
CA PRO A 184 4.22 -12.07 1.01
C PRO A 184 4.59 -11.16 2.18
N LEU A 185 5.86 -10.73 2.21
CA LEU A 185 6.40 -9.80 3.19
C LEU A 185 6.34 -8.36 2.68
N VAL A 186 5.73 -7.48 3.46
CA VAL A 186 5.85 -6.03 3.29
C VAL A 186 6.78 -5.50 4.35
N ILE A 187 7.95 -4.99 3.94
CA ILE A 187 8.95 -4.50 4.87
C ILE A 187 9.21 -3.02 4.64
N GLY A 188 9.12 -2.23 5.70
CA GLY A 188 9.31 -0.79 5.68
C GLY A 188 10.66 -0.36 6.20
N ASP A 189 10.89 0.95 6.10
CA ASP A 189 12.05 1.68 6.59
C ASP A 189 13.37 1.41 5.84
N LEU A 190 13.42 1.89 4.59
CA LEU A 190 14.66 1.88 3.79
C LEU A 190 15.86 2.58 4.48
N ARG A 191 15.62 3.37 5.54
CA ARG A 191 16.66 4.01 6.35
C ARG A 191 17.48 3.03 7.16
N GLY A 192 16.86 1.92 7.59
CA GLY A 192 17.49 0.84 8.31
C GLY A 192 18.04 -0.26 7.40
N ARG A 193 18.66 0.09 6.27
CA ARG A 193 19.05 -0.79 5.17
C ARG A 193 19.60 -2.16 5.57
N GLU A 194 20.58 -2.21 6.47
CA GLU A 194 21.13 -3.50 6.90
C GLU A 194 20.12 -4.39 7.62
N LYS A 195 19.25 -3.81 8.45
CA LYS A 195 18.19 -4.55 9.16
C LYS A 195 17.16 -5.08 8.17
N VAL A 196 16.80 -4.26 7.16
CA VAL A 196 15.88 -4.65 6.09
C VAL A 196 16.47 -5.82 5.29
N LEU A 197 17.71 -5.73 4.85
CA LEU A 197 18.36 -6.80 4.08
C LEU A 197 18.47 -8.10 4.87
N ARG A 198 18.86 -8.05 6.14
CA ARG A 198 18.86 -9.24 7.02
C ARG A 198 17.49 -9.86 7.20
N ALA A 199 16.46 -9.03 7.38
CA ALA A 199 15.09 -9.53 7.51
C ALA A 199 14.58 -10.19 6.23
N ILE A 200 14.89 -9.63 5.06
CA ILE A 200 14.57 -10.22 3.75
C ILE A 200 15.30 -11.55 3.55
N GLU A 201 16.57 -11.63 3.93
CA GLU A 201 17.36 -12.87 3.87
C GLU A 201 16.75 -13.97 4.72
N VAL A 202 16.42 -13.67 5.99
CA VAL A 202 15.73 -14.61 6.89
C VAL A 202 14.38 -15.05 6.31
N TYR A 203 13.60 -14.09 5.83
CA TYR A 203 12.30 -14.38 5.20
C TYR A 203 12.44 -15.35 4.01
N ARG A 204 13.36 -15.10 3.09
CA ARG A 204 13.57 -15.96 1.91
C ARG A 204 14.09 -17.34 2.26
N ARG A 205 15.02 -17.42 3.21
CA ARG A 205 15.59 -18.70 3.67
C ARG A 205 14.55 -19.58 4.33
N ASP A 206 13.69 -19.00 5.18
CA ASP A 206 12.77 -19.74 6.04
C ASP A 206 11.35 -19.82 5.46
N PHE A 207 11.13 -19.30 4.23
CA PHE A 207 9.82 -19.27 3.58
C PHE A 207 9.26 -20.68 3.36
N ARG A 208 8.01 -20.85 3.76
CA ARG A 208 7.25 -22.09 3.57
C ARG A 208 6.14 -21.85 2.55
N PRO A 209 6.20 -22.49 1.36
CA PRO A 209 5.14 -22.37 0.36
C PRO A 209 3.76 -22.66 0.94
N SER A 210 2.75 -21.91 0.51
CA SER A 210 1.36 -22.09 0.92
C SER A 210 0.43 -21.98 -0.29
N ALA A 211 -0.86 -22.25 -0.09
CA ALA A 211 -1.88 -22.03 -1.13
C ALA A 211 -2.02 -20.54 -1.53
N ARG A 212 -1.43 -19.60 -0.76
CA ARG A 212 -1.47 -18.16 -1.01
C ARG A 212 -0.23 -17.63 -1.72
N ALA A 213 0.92 -18.29 -1.55
CA ALA A 213 2.16 -17.94 -2.23
C ALA A 213 3.05 -19.16 -2.39
N GLU A 214 3.41 -19.50 -3.63
CA GLU A 214 4.30 -20.61 -3.96
C GLU A 214 5.77 -20.27 -3.74
N ARG A 215 6.13 -18.99 -3.81
CA ARG A 215 7.48 -18.46 -3.64
C ARG A 215 7.47 -17.22 -2.74
N PRO A 216 8.62 -16.90 -2.12
CA PRO A 216 8.71 -15.67 -1.34
C PRO A 216 8.54 -14.45 -2.26
N GLU A 217 7.71 -13.51 -1.82
CA GLU A 217 7.47 -12.22 -2.47
C GLU A 217 7.76 -11.10 -1.48
N VAL A 218 8.55 -10.10 -1.91
CA VAL A 218 9.00 -8.99 -1.08
C VAL A 218 8.48 -7.67 -1.63
N ILE A 219 7.74 -6.95 -0.81
CA ILE A 219 7.30 -5.57 -1.06
C ILE A 219 8.11 -4.65 -0.14
N VAL A 220 8.86 -3.74 -0.72
CA VAL A 220 9.62 -2.76 0.07
C VAL A 220 8.84 -1.46 0.15
N ALA A 221 8.50 -1.05 1.38
CA ALA A 221 7.78 0.18 1.63
C ALA A 221 8.73 1.32 2.00
N GLY A 222 8.52 2.50 1.42
CA GLY A 222 9.36 3.66 1.71
C GLY A 222 8.84 4.97 1.15
N THR A 223 9.40 6.06 1.65
CA THR A 223 9.10 7.39 1.15
C THR A 223 9.85 7.64 -0.15
N VAL A 224 9.13 8.03 -1.19
CA VAL A 224 9.68 8.42 -2.49
C VAL A 224 9.12 9.80 -2.86
N ALA A 225 9.98 10.79 -3.04
CA ALA A 225 9.59 12.16 -3.39
C ALA A 225 10.33 12.62 -4.66
N VAL A 226 9.58 12.95 -5.70
CA VAL A 226 10.11 13.38 -7.01
C VAL A 226 9.66 14.81 -7.30
N ALA A 227 10.58 15.68 -7.65
CA ALA A 227 10.26 17.06 -8.05
C ALA A 227 11.22 17.55 -9.16
N GLY A 228 11.01 18.77 -9.64
CA GLY A 228 11.86 19.37 -10.68
C GLY A 228 13.31 19.62 -10.22
N THR A 229 13.53 19.74 -8.91
CA THR A 229 14.85 19.89 -8.30
C THR A 229 14.96 19.01 -7.05
N GLU A 230 16.17 18.66 -6.65
CA GLU A 230 16.43 17.90 -5.42
C GLU A 230 15.94 18.65 -4.18
N GLU A 231 16.13 19.96 -4.14
CA GLU A 231 15.66 20.82 -3.05
C GLU A 231 14.13 20.78 -2.92
N ALA A 232 13.40 20.93 -4.03
CA ALA A 232 11.94 20.85 -4.04
C ALA A 232 11.45 19.45 -3.60
N ALA A 233 12.12 18.38 -4.04
CA ALA A 233 11.80 17.02 -3.60
C ALA A 233 12.06 16.83 -2.11
N ARG A 234 13.19 17.30 -1.59
CA ARG A 234 13.52 17.27 -0.17
C ARG A 234 12.51 18.05 0.67
N ARG A 235 12.00 19.17 0.15
CA ARG A 235 11.00 19.99 0.83
C ARG A 235 9.68 19.27 1.05
N LEU A 236 9.30 18.33 0.19
CA LEU A 236 8.12 17.48 0.40
C LEU A 236 8.27 16.57 1.63
N LEU A 237 9.48 16.28 2.09
CA LEU A 237 9.75 15.44 3.26
C LEU A 237 9.64 16.20 4.59
N VAL A 238 9.80 17.54 4.56
CA VAL A 238 9.87 18.41 5.74
C VAL A 238 8.69 18.24 6.69
N PRO A 239 7.41 18.27 6.24
CA PRO A 239 6.26 18.16 7.13
C PRO A 239 6.23 16.87 7.95
N GLU A 240 6.53 15.73 7.31
CA GLU A 240 6.52 14.42 7.97
C GLU A 240 7.72 14.27 8.91
N ALA A 241 8.91 14.72 8.52
CA ALA A 241 10.10 14.68 9.36
C ALA A 241 9.88 15.46 10.66
N TRP A 242 9.25 16.62 10.58
CA TRP A 242 8.90 17.41 11.75
C TRP A 242 7.84 16.74 12.63
N ALA A 243 6.76 16.23 12.05
CA ALA A 243 5.72 15.52 12.79
C ALA A 243 6.30 14.30 13.54
N MET A 244 7.24 13.58 12.94
CA MET A 244 7.94 12.46 13.58
C MET A 244 8.89 12.90 14.68
N ALA A 245 9.57 14.05 14.54
CA ALA A 245 10.38 14.62 15.61
C ALA A 245 9.52 15.01 16.83
N GLN A 246 8.35 15.62 16.60
CA GLN A 246 7.39 15.93 17.65
C GLN A 246 6.84 14.67 18.33
N ALA A 247 6.49 13.64 17.55
CA ALA A 247 6.01 12.37 18.11
C ALA A 247 7.02 11.75 19.09
N ARG A 248 8.32 11.83 18.77
CA ARG A 248 9.40 11.28 19.61
C ARG A 248 9.79 12.18 20.80
N THR A 249 9.50 13.47 20.75
CA THR A 249 9.85 14.42 21.81
C THR A 249 8.71 14.70 22.78
N ARG A 250 7.48 14.76 22.25
CA ARG A 250 6.28 15.15 23.00
C ARG A 250 5.28 14.02 23.21
N GLY A 251 5.47 12.87 22.54
CA GLY A 251 4.54 11.75 22.57
C GLY A 251 3.23 12.00 21.80
N ASP A 252 3.18 13.09 21.02
CA ASP A 252 2.04 13.48 20.20
C ASP A 252 2.39 13.29 18.71
N PHE A 253 1.42 12.83 17.93
CA PHE A 253 1.57 12.66 16.49
C PHE A 253 0.70 13.72 15.78
N PRO A 254 1.25 14.93 15.55
CA PRO A 254 0.46 16.08 15.13
C PRO A 254 0.07 16.05 13.66
N PRO A 255 -0.88 16.92 13.25
CA PRO A 255 -1.10 17.24 11.85
C PRO A 255 0.17 17.73 11.17
N LEU A 256 0.26 17.53 9.86
CA LEU A 256 1.36 18.04 9.04
C LEU A 256 1.31 19.57 9.00
N ALA A 257 2.43 20.20 9.29
CA ALA A 257 2.61 21.64 9.17
C ALA A 257 3.15 22.01 7.76
N PRO A 258 2.87 23.23 7.24
CA PRO A 258 3.52 23.73 6.02
C PRO A 258 5.05 23.72 6.14
N ALA A 259 5.74 23.38 5.07
CA ALA A 259 7.21 23.29 5.07
C ALA A 259 7.85 24.63 5.46
N GLU A 260 7.36 25.76 4.95
CA GLU A 260 7.81 27.12 5.29
C GLU A 260 7.76 27.39 6.79
N ARG A 261 6.67 26.96 7.41
CA ARG A 261 6.50 27.13 8.86
C ARG A 261 7.52 26.29 9.65
N VAL A 262 7.74 25.04 9.22
CA VAL A 262 8.70 24.15 9.87
C VAL A 262 10.13 24.71 9.74
N GLU A 263 10.50 25.20 8.56
CA GLU A 263 11.81 25.77 8.25
C GLU A 263 12.10 27.03 9.09
N ALA A 264 11.06 27.79 9.45
CA ALA A 264 11.18 28.99 10.30
C ALA A 264 11.18 28.70 11.82
N LEU A 265 11.01 27.43 12.26
CA LEU A 265 10.93 27.09 13.69
C LEU A 265 12.30 27.16 14.39
N ALA A 266 12.29 27.75 15.57
CA ALA A 266 13.39 27.58 16.53
C ALA A 266 13.27 26.21 17.20
N MET A 267 14.00 25.22 16.69
CA MET A 267 14.02 23.86 17.23
C MET A 267 15.05 23.75 18.36
N THR A 268 14.73 23.01 19.41
CA THR A 268 15.73 22.55 20.38
C THR A 268 16.72 21.63 19.71
N ALA A 269 17.91 21.44 20.30
CA ALA A 269 18.93 20.54 19.75
C ALA A 269 18.40 19.10 19.53
N LYS A 270 17.59 18.61 20.46
CA LYS A 270 16.95 17.28 20.35
C LYS A 270 15.96 17.20 19.19
N GLU A 271 15.07 18.20 19.06
CA GLU A 271 14.11 18.27 17.97
C GLU A 271 14.79 18.37 16.62
N ARG A 272 15.83 19.22 16.51
CA ARG A 272 16.62 19.37 15.29
C ARG A 272 17.29 18.06 14.87
N GLY A 273 17.96 17.38 15.80
CA GLY A 273 18.60 16.08 15.50
C GLY A 273 17.60 15.01 15.01
N LEU A 274 16.41 14.94 15.62
CA LEU A 274 15.36 14.01 15.20
C LEU A 274 14.73 14.41 13.85
N TYR A 275 14.56 15.71 13.61
CA TYR A 275 14.07 16.26 12.35
C TYR A 275 15.05 15.97 11.21
N GLU A 276 16.35 16.25 11.40
CA GLU A 276 17.37 15.95 10.41
C GLU A 276 17.47 14.45 10.13
N GLN A 277 17.42 13.62 11.17
CA GLN A 277 17.33 12.16 11.00
C GLN A 277 16.09 11.77 10.20
N GLY A 278 14.96 12.45 10.41
CA GLY A 278 13.71 12.24 9.68
C GLY A 278 13.80 12.55 8.19
N LEU A 279 14.73 13.39 7.76
CA LEU A 279 14.96 13.75 6.36
C LEU A 279 15.94 12.81 5.63
N THR A 280 16.61 11.91 6.34
CA THR A 280 17.64 11.03 5.77
C THR A 280 17.08 9.66 5.36
N GLY A 281 17.74 9.00 4.40
CA GLY A 281 17.46 7.62 4.02
C GLY A 281 16.18 7.43 3.18
N HIS A 282 15.60 8.51 2.68
CA HIS A 282 14.47 8.49 1.74
C HIS A 282 14.97 8.54 0.30
N VAL A 283 14.18 8.01 -0.62
CA VAL A 283 14.38 8.18 -2.06
C VAL A 283 13.79 9.53 -2.46
N HIS A 284 14.64 10.47 -2.88
CA HIS A 284 14.15 11.79 -3.31
C HIS A 284 15.10 12.44 -4.30
N GLY A 285 14.58 13.38 -5.10
CA GLY A 285 15.34 14.14 -6.07
C GLY A 285 14.58 14.40 -7.36
N THR A 286 15.35 14.67 -8.42
CA THR A 286 14.83 14.72 -9.78
C THR A 286 14.46 13.32 -10.29
N GLU A 287 13.78 13.24 -11.44
CA GLU A 287 13.38 11.96 -12.05
C GLU A 287 14.60 11.04 -12.24
N ASP A 288 15.73 11.55 -12.75
CA ASP A 288 16.96 10.76 -12.98
C ASP A 288 17.59 10.28 -11.66
N GLN A 289 17.66 11.16 -10.66
CA GLN A 289 18.21 10.82 -9.34
C GLN A 289 17.37 9.72 -8.66
N VAL A 290 16.05 9.86 -8.72
CA VAL A 290 15.12 8.88 -8.13
C VAL A 290 15.17 7.55 -8.88
N ALA A 291 15.26 7.56 -10.20
CA ALA A 291 15.43 6.34 -10.99
C ALA A 291 16.67 5.55 -10.55
N GLY A 292 17.83 6.22 -10.43
CA GLY A 292 19.08 5.57 -9.98
C GLY A 292 19.00 5.04 -8.54
N GLN A 293 18.33 5.78 -7.63
CA GLN A 293 18.13 5.34 -6.24
C GLN A 293 17.19 4.13 -6.16
N LEU A 294 16.09 4.12 -6.90
CA LEU A 294 15.15 3.01 -6.96
C LEU A 294 15.79 1.76 -7.57
N GLU A 295 16.54 1.87 -8.66
CA GLU A 295 17.26 0.74 -9.25
C GLU A 295 18.22 0.09 -8.26
N ARG A 296 18.93 0.90 -7.49
CA ARG A 296 19.82 0.40 -6.45
C ARG A 296 19.05 -0.31 -5.35
N ALA A 297 17.98 0.31 -4.83
CA ALA A 297 17.16 -0.29 -3.78
C ALA A 297 16.53 -1.62 -4.23
N ILE A 298 15.97 -1.68 -5.44
CA ILE A 298 15.39 -2.90 -6.00
C ILE A 298 16.45 -3.99 -6.21
N ARG A 299 17.64 -3.63 -6.71
CA ARG A 299 18.74 -4.58 -6.92
C ARG A 299 19.22 -5.20 -5.61
N GLU A 300 19.35 -4.38 -4.58
CA GLU A 300 19.87 -4.81 -3.28
C GLU A 300 18.87 -5.65 -2.49
N THR A 301 17.61 -5.28 -2.55
CA THR A 301 16.53 -5.99 -1.84
C THR A 301 15.97 -7.16 -2.63
N GLY A 302 16.12 -7.16 -3.96
CA GLY A 302 15.40 -8.07 -4.86
C GLY A 302 13.89 -7.93 -4.72
N ALA A 303 13.39 -6.72 -4.49
CA ALA A 303 11.97 -6.46 -4.28
C ALA A 303 11.16 -6.75 -5.54
N ASP A 304 10.04 -7.43 -5.36
CA ASP A 304 9.02 -7.67 -6.40
C ASP A 304 8.13 -6.43 -6.61
N GLU A 305 8.05 -5.57 -5.56
CA GLU A 305 7.22 -4.37 -5.57
C GLU A 305 7.79 -3.28 -4.64
N VAL A 306 7.58 -2.01 -5.02
CA VAL A 306 7.85 -0.83 -4.19
C VAL A 306 6.52 -0.18 -3.78
N LEU A 307 6.29 -0.06 -2.47
CA LEU A 307 5.11 0.56 -1.87
C LEU A 307 5.47 1.97 -1.38
N VAL A 308 5.01 2.98 -2.10
CA VAL A 308 5.30 4.40 -1.82
C VAL A 308 4.44 4.89 -0.67
N THR A 309 5.07 5.47 0.36
CA THR A 309 4.39 5.91 1.60
C THR A 309 4.53 7.40 1.86
N THR A 310 4.80 8.20 0.85
CA THR A 310 5.05 9.64 0.96
C THR A 310 3.84 10.37 1.52
N SER A 311 4.09 11.20 2.53
CA SER A 311 3.11 12.12 3.11
C SER A 311 3.70 13.51 3.21
N THR A 312 2.95 14.51 2.77
CA THR A 312 3.36 15.92 2.85
C THR A 312 2.15 16.82 3.10
N TYR A 313 2.42 18.05 3.53
CA TYR A 313 1.39 19.10 3.65
C TYR A 313 0.88 19.53 2.28
N ASP A 314 1.80 19.72 1.34
CA ASP A 314 1.51 20.13 -0.04
C ASP A 314 0.86 18.98 -0.82
N ARG A 315 -0.45 19.10 -1.00
CA ARG A 315 -1.25 18.09 -1.71
C ARG A 315 -0.92 18.06 -3.21
N GLU A 316 -0.75 19.22 -3.82
CA GLU A 316 -0.46 19.32 -5.24
C GLU A 316 0.94 18.79 -5.54
N GLY A 317 1.91 19.14 -4.68
CA GLY A 317 3.26 18.60 -4.75
C GLY A 317 3.31 17.06 -4.57
N LEU A 318 2.43 16.49 -3.72
CA LEU A 318 2.31 15.03 -3.60
C LEU A 318 1.83 14.39 -4.90
N VAL A 319 0.77 14.93 -5.50
CA VAL A 319 0.22 14.41 -6.77
C VAL A 319 1.22 14.58 -7.91
N ASP A 320 1.92 15.74 -8.00
CA ASP A 320 2.97 15.93 -8.99
C ASP A 320 4.13 14.95 -8.80
N SER A 321 4.52 14.69 -7.56
CA SER A 321 5.55 13.70 -7.24
C SER A 321 5.16 12.29 -7.73
N LEU A 322 3.90 11.86 -7.50
CA LEU A 322 3.41 10.58 -8.01
C LEU A 322 3.32 10.56 -9.54
N ARG A 323 2.94 11.67 -10.18
CA ARG A 323 2.91 11.79 -11.64
C ARG A 323 4.32 11.69 -12.24
N ARG A 324 5.32 12.33 -11.64
CA ARG A 324 6.73 12.19 -12.04
C ARG A 324 7.24 10.77 -11.84
N LEU A 325 6.91 10.16 -10.70
CA LEU A 325 7.26 8.76 -10.42
C LEU A 325 6.64 7.82 -11.47
N SER A 326 5.38 8.03 -11.86
CA SER A 326 4.74 7.18 -12.88
C SER A 326 5.47 7.20 -14.23
N ARG A 327 6.08 8.33 -14.61
CA ARG A 327 6.90 8.44 -15.83
C ARG A 327 8.21 7.65 -15.74
N ILE A 328 8.81 7.59 -14.55
CA ILE A 328 10.02 6.79 -14.30
C ILE A 328 9.71 5.29 -14.43
N VAL A 329 8.60 4.86 -13.85
CA VAL A 329 8.27 3.43 -13.75
C VAL A 329 7.53 2.88 -14.96
N ARG A 330 6.91 3.75 -15.73
CA ARG A 330 6.22 3.47 -16.99
C ARG A 330 6.59 4.53 -18.01
N PRO A 331 7.79 4.46 -18.60
CA PRO A 331 8.13 5.39 -19.66
C PRO A 331 7.08 5.26 -20.76
N PRO A 332 6.66 6.39 -21.39
CA PRO A 332 5.75 6.35 -22.52
C PRO A 332 6.29 5.33 -23.52
N GLU A 333 5.41 4.49 -24.06
CA GLU A 333 5.78 3.59 -25.16
C GLU A 333 6.45 4.49 -26.21
N ARG A 334 7.73 4.22 -26.50
CA ARG A 334 8.37 4.84 -27.66
C ARG A 334 7.47 4.50 -28.84
N ASP A 335 6.99 5.51 -29.56
CA ASP A 335 6.22 5.31 -30.79
C ASP A 335 6.79 4.09 -31.49
N ARG A 336 6.05 3.00 -31.51
CA ARG A 336 6.36 1.92 -32.41
C ARG A 336 6.20 2.55 -33.77
N ASP A 337 7.32 2.73 -34.44
CA ASP A 337 7.39 3.16 -35.82
C ASP A 337 6.37 2.29 -36.57
N ASP A 338 5.18 2.83 -36.80
CA ASP A 338 4.13 2.17 -37.55
C ASP A 338 4.63 2.12 -39.00
N GLY A 339 5.47 1.12 -39.26
CA GLY A 339 5.82 0.75 -40.61
C GLY A 339 4.51 0.61 -41.42
N PRO A 340 4.50 0.98 -42.69
CA PRO A 340 3.28 1.20 -43.46
C PRO A 340 2.35 0.01 -43.37
N VAL A 341 1.14 0.25 -42.89
CA VAL A 341 0.04 -0.70 -42.86
C VAL A 341 -0.17 -1.20 -44.29
N ARG A 342 0.22 -2.43 -44.57
CA ARG A 342 -0.14 -3.11 -45.83
C ARG A 342 -1.66 -3.22 -45.81
N SER A 343 -2.28 -2.48 -46.74
CA SER A 343 -3.70 -2.61 -47.05
C SER A 343 -4.04 -4.04 -47.36
N LEU A 344 -4.80 -4.69 -46.55
CA LEU A 344 -5.44 -5.97 -46.83
C LEU A 344 -6.49 -5.75 -47.90
N ASP A 345 -6.20 -6.28 -49.09
CA ASP A 345 -7.08 -6.36 -50.26
C ASP A 345 -8.32 -7.17 -49.87
N VAL A 346 -9.43 -6.47 -49.66
CA VAL A 346 -10.74 -7.11 -49.37
C VAL A 346 -11.27 -7.65 -50.70
N ARG A 347 -11.03 -8.94 -50.96
CA ARG A 347 -11.72 -9.66 -52.05
C ARG A 347 -13.20 -9.79 -51.69
N GLN A 348 -14.05 -9.18 -52.54
CA GLN A 348 -15.49 -9.38 -52.53
C GLN A 348 -15.87 -10.85 -52.72
N PRO A 349 -16.88 -11.35 -51.99
CA PRO A 349 -17.44 -12.67 -52.26
C PRO A 349 -18.29 -12.66 -53.55
N PRO A 350 -18.34 -13.78 -54.29
CA PRO A 350 -19.11 -13.84 -55.54
C PRO A 350 -20.62 -13.82 -55.29
N ASP A 351 -21.30 -13.10 -56.21
CA ASP A 351 -22.73 -12.97 -56.34
C ASP A 351 -23.36 -14.29 -56.79
N HIS A 352 -24.26 -14.87 -56.00
CA HIS A 352 -25.11 -16.01 -56.40
C HIS A 352 -26.57 -15.59 -56.40
N THR A 353 -26.96 -14.90 -57.50
CA THR A 353 -28.37 -14.89 -57.95
C THR A 353 -28.52 -15.99 -58.96
N THR A 354 -29.26 -17.07 -58.65
CA THR A 354 -30.09 -17.80 -59.60
C THR A 354 -31.29 -18.41 -58.89
N ARG A 355 -32.44 -18.03 -59.42
CA ARG A 355 -33.77 -18.56 -59.21
C ARG A 355 -33.82 -20.10 -59.28
N ASP A 356 -34.69 -20.72 -58.48
CA ASP A 356 -35.71 -21.53 -59.12
C ASP A 356 -37.01 -21.62 -58.25
N ARG A 357 -38.11 -21.47 -58.94
CA ARG A 357 -39.48 -21.68 -58.47
C ARG A 357 -39.90 -23.11 -58.78
N ARG A 358 -40.62 -23.72 -57.91
CA ARG A 358 -41.66 -24.79 -58.05
C ARG A 358 -41.63 -25.63 -56.77
N GLY A 359 -42.64 -25.94 -56.06
CA GLY A 359 -44.04 -25.98 -56.27
C GLY A 359 -44.63 -27.06 -55.34
N ARG A 360 -45.74 -26.71 -54.72
CA ARG A 360 -46.85 -27.63 -54.33
C ARG A 360 -46.72 -28.61 -53.16
N GLU A 361 -47.65 -28.44 -52.27
CA GLU A 361 -48.66 -29.40 -51.74
C GLU A 361 -48.15 -30.53 -50.81
N ALA A 362 -48.44 -30.46 -49.56
CA ALA A 362 -49.51 -31.13 -48.80
C ALA A 362 -49.48 -30.66 -47.37
#